data_601184f13dfff64903845a7d6952d094
#
_entry.id   601184f13dfff64903845a7d6952d094
#
_cell.length_a   1.000
_cell.length_b   1.000
_cell.length_c   1.000
_cell.angle_alpha   90.00
_cell.angle_beta   90.00
_cell.angle_gamma   90.00
#
_symmetry.space_group_name_H-M   'P 1'
#
loop_
_entity.id
_entity.type
_entity.pdbx_description
1 polymer ?
#
loop_
_entity_poly.entity_id
_entity_poly.type
_entity_poly.pdbx_seq_one_letter_code
_entity_poly.pdbx_strand_id
1 'polypeptide(L)'
;AAMTQLGTLVVVNGAFNTVGLIKAILLVLAVLVLVVGVVFVTLAERRIPVQYSKKVVGRRMVGAQNTHIPIKPALANVMPIIFASSFMTFPAMVIQLFVHNIENTEGFWRVIYNLSIATYSSTTVGWHYTIINAFIYLLLIVGFTYFYTYATFNPAEISSTIKQNGGFIPGIRAGKPTTEYLTNVLTKITLFGALFLAAIAVIP
;
A
#
# COMPACT_ATOMS: atom_id res chain seq x y z
N ALA A 1 16.52 -7.61 -15.68
CA ALA A 1 15.99 -6.61 -16.61
C ALA A 1 16.53 -5.20 -16.32
N ALA A 2 16.41 -4.64 -15.10
CA ALA A 2 16.87 -3.27 -14.80
C ALA A 2 18.39 -3.08 -14.98
N MET A 3 19.22 -4.04 -14.55
CA MET A 3 20.68 -3.96 -14.70
C MET A 3 21.15 -4.04 -16.16
N THR A 4 20.47 -4.80 -16.99
CA THR A 4 20.75 -4.86 -18.43
C THR A 4 20.36 -3.57 -19.14
N GLN A 5 19.26 -2.93 -18.75
CA GLN A 5 18.89 -1.62 -19.27
C GLN A 5 19.89 -0.51 -18.84
N LEU A 6 20.40 -0.53 -17.62
CA LEU A 6 21.43 0.39 -17.19
C LEU A 6 22.72 0.25 -18.03
N GLY A 7 23.12 -0.98 -18.34
CA GLY A 7 24.28 -1.25 -19.20
C GLY A 7 24.10 -0.69 -20.62
N THR A 8 22.94 -0.86 -21.21
CA THR A 8 22.66 -0.34 -22.57
C THR A 8 22.50 1.18 -22.63
N LEU A 9 22.11 1.83 -21.51
CA LEU A 9 22.05 3.27 -21.42
C LEU A 9 23.45 3.92 -21.33
N VAL A 10 24.40 3.24 -20.70
CA VAL A 10 25.75 3.77 -20.47
C VAL A 10 26.67 3.51 -21.65
N VAL A 11 26.52 2.36 -22.33
CA VAL A 11 27.36 1.97 -23.47
C VAL A 11 26.49 1.72 -24.69
N VAL A 12 26.55 2.61 -25.66
CA VAL A 12 25.90 2.46 -26.96
C VAL A 12 27.00 2.32 -28.01
N ASN A 13 27.00 1.20 -28.78
CA ASN A 13 27.99 0.89 -29.83
C ASN A 13 29.46 0.92 -29.35
N GLY A 14 29.72 0.52 -28.09
CA GLY A 14 31.08 0.47 -27.55
C GLY A 14 31.67 1.83 -27.12
N ALA A 15 30.90 2.90 -27.24
CA ALA A 15 31.32 4.24 -26.78
C ALA A 15 30.53 4.66 -25.54
N PHE A 16 31.19 5.34 -24.60
CA PHE A 16 30.55 5.92 -23.42
C PHE A 16 29.60 7.05 -23.83
N ASN A 17 28.33 6.88 -23.53
CA ASN A 17 27.33 7.91 -23.78
C ASN A 17 27.14 8.74 -22.49
N THR A 18 27.62 9.98 -22.47
CA THR A 18 27.51 10.89 -21.32
C THR A 18 26.05 11.15 -20.93
N VAL A 19 25.15 11.28 -21.91
CA VAL A 19 23.70 11.46 -21.66
C VAL A 19 23.09 10.20 -21.03
N GLY A 20 23.51 9.00 -21.47
CA GLY A 20 23.10 7.73 -20.89
C GLY A 20 23.57 7.57 -19.45
N LEU A 21 24.81 8.00 -19.16
CA LEU A 21 25.37 7.95 -17.82
C LEU A 21 24.62 8.87 -16.86
N ILE A 22 24.26 10.08 -17.29
CA ILE A 22 23.46 11.01 -16.49
C ILE A 22 22.08 10.40 -16.20
N LYS A 23 21.41 9.83 -17.21
CA LYS A 23 20.11 9.14 -17.03
C LYS A 23 20.22 7.95 -16.05
N ALA A 24 21.29 7.16 -16.13
CA ALA A 24 21.52 6.04 -15.22
C ALA A 24 21.70 6.51 -13.77
N ILE A 25 22.50 7.56 -13.54
CA ILE A 25 22.70 8.14 -12.20
C ILE A 25 21.37 8.68 -11.66
N LEU A 26 20.61 9.39 -12.49
CA LEU A 26 19.33 9.96 -12.10
C LEU A 26 18.31 8.87 -11.74
N LEU A 27 18.30 7.75 -12.47
CA LEU A 27 17.47 6.60 -12.18
C LEU A 27 17.85 5.94 -10.85
N VAL A 28 19.15 5.72 -10.59
CA VAL A 28 19.62 5.18 -9.32
C VAL A 28 19.24 6.09 -8.15
N LEU A 29 19.39 7.40 -8.33
CA LEU A 29 19.02 8.38 -7.32
C LEU A 29 17.51 8.38 -7.05
N ALA A 30 16.69 8.26 -8.09
CA ALA A 30 15.23 8.14 -7.96
C ALA A 30 14.83 6.87 -7.18
N VAL A 31 15.45 5.73 -7.48
CA VAL A 31 15.21 4.47 -6.74
C VAL A 31 15.62 4.62 -5.27
N LEU A 32 16.76 5.26 -4.97
CA LEU A 32 17.19 5.51 -3.60
C LEU A 32 16.18 6.38 -2.84
N VAL A 33 15.69 7.45 -3.45
CA VAL A 33 14.66 8.31 -2.85
C VAL A 33 13.37 7.53 -2.58
N LEU A 34 12.95 6.68 -3.53
CA LEU A 34 11.80 5.78 -3.34
C LEU A 34 12.00 4.84 -2.15
N VAL A 35 13.14 4.17 -2.05
CA VAL A 35 13.44 3.25 -0.95
C VAL A 35 13.39 3.97 0.39
N VAL A 36 14.04 5.14 0.48
CA VAL A 36 14.01 5.96 1.72
C VAL A 36 12.58 6.37 2.07
N GLY A 37 11.78 6.79 1.08
CA GLY A 37 10.37 7.13 1.28
C GLY A 37 9.54 5.95 1.81
N VAL A 38 9.73 4.76 1.23
CA VAL A 38 9.05 3.52 1.69
C VAL A 38 9.42 3.20 3.13
N VAL A 39 10.71 3.22 3.45
CA VAL A 39 11.20 2.94 4.81
C VAL A 39 10.64 3.94 5.80
N PHE A 40 10.63 5.24 5.46
CA PHE A 40 10.11 6.30 6.32
C PHE A 40 8.63 6.09 6.65
N VAL A 41 7.78 5.80 5.65
CA VAL A 41 6.35 5.57 5.86
C VAL A 41 6.06 4.25 6.57
N THR A 42 6.85 3.20 6.30
CA THR A 42 6.69 1.89 6.96
C THR A 42 7.08 1.95 8.44
N LEU A 43 8.08 2.75 8.80
CA LEU A 43 8.50 2.96 10.17
C LEU A 43 7.63 3.99 10.91
N ALA A 44 6.88 4.82 10.19
CA ALA A 44 5.99 5.78 10.81
C ALA A 44 4.92 5.04 11.63
N GLU A 45 4.73 5.46 12.88
CA GLU A 45 3.70 4.93 13.77
C GLU A 45 3.03 6.05 14.55
N ARG A 46 1.71 5.97 14.67
CA ARG A 46 0.96 6.84 15.56
C ARG A 46 0.72 6.13 16.87
N ARG A 47 1.32 6.62 17.95
CA ARG A 47 1.17 6.08 19.30
C ARG A 47 -0.03 6.70 19.98
N ILE A 48 -1.04 5.89 20.33
CA ILE A 48 -2.20 6.32 21.10
C ILE A 48 -1.95 5.97 22.55
N PRO A 49 -1.91 6.95 23.49
CA PRO A 49 -1.69 6.68 24.90
C PRO A 49 -2.94 5.98 25.49
N VAL A 50 -2.71 4.89 26.23
CA VAL A 50 -3.74 4.20 27.01
C VAL A 50 -3.27 4.14 28.45
N GLN A 51 -4.13 4.57 29.37
CA GLN A 51 -3.88 4.53 30.79
C GLN A 51 -4.67 3.38 31.41
N TYR A 52 -4.00 2.58 32.21
CA TYR A 52 -4.63 1.52 32.98
C TYR A 52 -4.75 1.98 34.43
N SER A 53 -5.91 1.73 35.05
CA SER A 53 -6.13 1.99 36.47
C SER A 53 -5.23 1.10 37.33
N LYS A 54 -4.82 1.64 38.48
CA LYS A 54 -4.02 0.90 39.46
C LYS A 54 -4.80 -0.34 39.90
N LYS A 55 -4.18 -1.53 39.80
CA LYS A 55 -4.75 -2.75 40.38
C LYS A 55 -4.07 -3.05 41.71
N VAL A 56 -4.89 -3.32 42.71
CA VAL A 56 -4.41 -3.83 43.98
C VAL A 56 -4.29 -5.35 43.88
N VAL A 57 -3.09 -5.89 43.93
CA VAL A 57 -2.83 -7.33 43.97
C VAL A 57 -2.33 -7.67 45.36
N GLY A 58 -3.22 -8.20 46.20
CA GLY A 58 -2.93 -8.46 47.60
C GLY A 58 -2.69 -7.17 48.41
N ARG A 59 -1.58 -7.09 49.13
CA ARG A 59 -1.16 -5.92 49.92
C ARG A 59 -0.31 -4.89 49.17
N ARG A 60 0.01 -5.15 47.86
CA ARG A 60 0.85 -4.25 47.04
C ARG A 60 0.02 -3.56 45.98
N MET A 61 0.14 -2.24 45.91
CA MET A 61 -0.34 -1.43 44.78
C MET A 61 0.64 -1.59 43.61
N VAL A 62 0.17 -2.21 42.51
CA VAL A 62 0.90 -2.18 41.25
C VAL A 62 0.57 -0.88 40.54
N GLY A 63 1.60 -0.09 40.22
CA GLY A 63 1.44 1.24 39.66
C GLY A 63 0.69 1.25 38.32
N ALA A 64 0.07 2.40 38.02
CA ALA A 64 -0.53 2.61 36.71
C ALA A 64 0.52 2.44 35.60
N GLN A 65 0.29 1.52 34.69
CA GLN A 65 1.12 1.38 33.49
C GLN A 65 0.52 2.23 32.38
N ASN A 66 1.28 3.21 31.94
CA ASN A 66 0.97 3.95 30.73
C ASN A 66 1.51 3.16 29.54
N THR A 67 0.63 2.63 28.73
CA THR A 67 0.94 1.86 27.52
C THR A 67 0.50 2.64 26.28
N HIS A 68 1.13 2.41 25.15
CA HIS A 68 0.77 3.04 23.89
C HIS A 68 0.34 1.97 22.90
N ILE A 69 -0.71 2.24 22.13
CA ILE A 69 -1.12 1.42 21.00
C ILE A 69 -0.47 2.01 19.74
N PRO A 70 0.50 1.30 19.11
CA PRO A 70 1.09 1.75 17.87
C PRO A 70 0.15 1.45 16.70
N ILE A 71 -0.29 2.48 15.96
CA ILE A 71 -1.03 2.32 14.71
C ILE A 71 -0.11 2.76 13.57
N LYS A 72 0.18 1.83 12.65
CA LYS A 72 1.04 2.10 11.49
C LYS A 72 0.19 2.47 10.27
N PRO A 73 0.61 3.43 9.42
CA PRO A 73 -0.07 3.77 8.17
C PRO A 73 -0.12 2.61 7.18
N ALA A 74 0.93 1.80 7.17
CA ALA A 74 1.07 0.63 6.30
C ALA A 74 0.81 -0.67 7.07
N LEU A 75 -0.30 -0.79 7.82
CA LEU A 75 -0.68 -2.02 8.52
C LEU A 75 -0.81 -3.21 7.57
N ALA A 76 -1.30 -2.96 6.36
CA ALA A 76 -1.46 -3.97 5.33
C ALA A 76 -0.15 -4.29 4.58
N ASN A 77 0.93 -3.53 4.80
CA ASN A 77 2.23 -3.67 4.12
C ASN A 77 2.09 -3.76 2.58
N VAL A 78 2.75 -4.75 1.97
CA VAL A 78 2.80 -4.97 0.51
C VAL A 78 1.61 -5.79 0.00
N MET A 79 0.85 -6.45 0.89
CA MET A 79 -0.24 -7.35 0.50
C MET A 79 -1.29 -6.72 -0.42
N PRO A 80 -1.80 -5.50 -0.18
CA PRO A 80 -2.76 -4.86 -1.07
C PRO A 80 -2.25 -4.68 -2.50
N ILE A 81 -0.96 -4.39 -2.68
CA ILE A 81 -0.35 -4.21 -4.00
C ILE A 81 -0.31 -5.55 -4.75
N ILE A 82 0.08 -6.63 -4.06
CA ILE A 82 0.13 -7.98 -4.65
C ILE A 82 -1.27 -8.41 -5.11
N PHE A 83 -2.29 -8.21 -4.28
CA PHE A 83 -3.66 -8.55 -4.64
C PHE A 83 -4.21 -7.67 -5.77
N ALA A 84 -3.97 -6.37 -5.72
CA ALA A 84 -4.39 -5.46 -6.78
C ALA A 84 -3.72 -5.81 -8.12
N SER A 85 -2.43 -6.10 -8.14
CA SER A 85 -1.72 -6.51 -9.35
C SER A 85 -2.21 -7.86 -9.89
N SER A 86 -2.43 -8.84 -9.02
CA SER A 86 -2.98 -10.14 -9.38
C SER A 86 -4.38 -10.01 -9.97
N PHE A 87 -5.24 -9.20 -9.33
CA PHE A 87 -6.59 -8.94 -9.79
C PHE A 87 -6.60 -8.25 -11.16
N MET A 88 -5.66 -7.35 -11.39
CA MET A 88 -5.52 -6.62 -12.66
C MET A 88 -5.02 -7.54 -13.79
N THR A 89 -4.11 -8.47 -13.49
CA THR A 89 -3.53 -9.39 -14.46
C THR A 89 -4.47 -10.56 -14.79
N PHE A 90 -5.35 -10.94 -13.86
CA PHE A 90 -6.25 -12.09 -14.00
C PHE A 90 -7.13 -12.06 -15.27
N PRO A 91 -7.79 -10.95 -15.65
CA PRO A 91 -8.58 -10.90 -16.88
C PRO A 91 -7.77 -11.15 -18.14
N ALA A 92 -6.55 -10.61 -18.22
CA ALA A 92 -5.67 -10.85 -19.36
C ALA A 92 -5.30 -12.34 -19.49
N MET A 93 -5.01 -12.99 -18.36
CA MET A 93 -4.67 -14.41 -18.32
C MET A 93 -5.85 -15.27 -18.77
N VAL A 94 -7.06 -14.98 -18.33
CA VAL A 94 -8.28 -15.68 -18.74
C VAL A 94 -8.55 -15.49 -20.22
N ILE A 95 -8.43 -14.27 -20.75
CA ILE A 95 -8.65 -13.98 -22.16
C ILE A 95 -7.65 -14.76 -23.05
N GLN A 96 -6.37 -14.82 -22.64
CA GLN A 96 -5.34 -15.57 -23.37
C GLN A 96 -5.65 -17.08 -23.48
N LEU A 97 -6.34 -17.65 -22.48
CA LEU A 97 -6.74 -19.07 -22.54
C LEU A 97 -7.85 -19.34 -23.56
N PHE A 98 -8.78 -18.40 -23.74
CA PHE A 98 -9.94 -18.60 -24.62
C PHE A 98 -9.76 -18.01 -26.01
N VAL A 99 -8.91 -16.99 -26.18
CA VAL A 99 -8.72 -16.26 -27.43
C VAL A 99 -7.29 -16.47 -27.92
N HIS A 100 -7.13 -17.39 -28.88
CA HIS A 100 -5.82 -17.80 -29.41
C HIS A 100 -5.09 -16.71 -30.24
N ASN A 101 -5.82 -15.75 -30.83
CA ASN A 101 -5.28 -14.65 -31.65
C ASN A 101 -5.84 -13.31 -31.18
N ILE A 102 -5.30 -12.78 -30.09
CA ILE A 102 -5.77 -11.53 -29.47
C ILE A 102 -5.49 -10.32 -30.37
N GLU A 103 -4.41 -10.35 -31.15
CA GLU A 103 -4.02 -9.25 -32.05
C GLU A 103 -5.05 -8.97 -33.13
N ASN A 104 -5.77 -10.01 -33.60
CA ASN A 104 -6.81 -9.92 -34.61
C ASN A 104 -8.24 -9.83 -34.04
N THR A 105 -8.38 -9.86 -32.73
CA THR A 105 -9.68 -9.82 -32.08
C THR A 105 -10.07 -8.36 -31.83
N GLU A 106 -11.16 -7.91 -32.45
CA GLU A 106 -11.73 -6.59 -32.23
C GLU A 106 -12.87 -6.64 -31.20
N GLY A 107 -13.15 -5.51 -30.54
CA GLY A 107 -14.28 -5.37 -29.65
C GLY A 107 -13.96 -5.45 -28.16
N PHE A 108 -14.95 -5.89 -27.37
CA PHE A 108 -14.92 -5.85 -25.89
C PHE A 108 -13.73 -6.60 -25.27
N TRP A 109 -13.38 -7.77 -25.79
CA TRP A 109 -12.27 -8.60 -25.30
C TRP A 109 -10.92 -7.93 -25.45
N ARG A 110 -10.69 -7.23 -26.56
CA ARG A 110 -9.48 -6.46 -26.79
C ARG A 110 -9.35 -5.29 -25.82
N VAL A 111 -10.46 -4.61 -25.53
CA VAL A 111 -10.47 -3.50 -24.57
C VAL A 111 -10.07 -3.98 -23.18
N ILE A 112 -10.66 -5.08 -22.69
CA ILE A 112 -10.33 -5.64 -21.37
C ILE A 112 -8.88 -6.11 -21.32
N TYR A 113 -8.42 -6.78 -22.39
CA TYR A 113 -7.04 -7.24 -22.48
C TYR A 113 -6.05 -6.08 -22.44
N ASN A 114 -6.23 -5.07 -23.28
CA ASN A 114 -5.38 -3.87 -23.30
C ASN A 114 -5.40 -3.12 -21.96
N LEU A 115 -6.56 -3.05 -21.34
CA LEU A 115 -6.70 -2.46 -20.03
C LEU A 115 -5.91 -3.24 -18.96
N SER A 116 -5.91 -4.57 -19.02
CA SER A 116 -5.22 -5.40 -18.04
C SER A 116 -3.70 -5.40 -18.20
N ILE A 117 -3.18 -5.30 -19.43
CA ILE A 117 -1.72 -5.30 -19.70
C ILE A 117 -1.10 -3.90 -19.75
N ALA A 118 -1.89 -2.83 -19.74
CA ALA A 118 -1.41 -1.46 -19.85
C ALA A 118 -0.40 -1.07 -18.76
N THR A 119 -0.45 -1.73 -17.60
CA THR A 119 0.52 -1.55 -16.52
C THR A 119 1.93 -2.01 -16.91
N TYR A 120 2.03 -3.05 -17.77
CA TYR A 120 3.32 -3.66 -18.12
C TYR A 120 3.82 -3.29 -19.52
N SER A 121 2.98 -2.72 -20.37
CA SER A 121 3.27 -2.48 -21.79
C SER A 121 2.69 -1.16 -22.28
N SER A 122 3.15 -0.06 -21.71
CA SER A 122 2.73 1.29 -22.09
C SER A 122 3.09 1.69 -23.53
N THR A 123 4.07 1.04 -24.14
CA THR A 123 4.53 1.31 -25.52
C THR A 123 3.65 0.72 -26.60
N THR A 124 2.97 -0.39 -26.32
CA THR A 124 2.12 -1.11 -27.28
C THR A 124 0.65 -0.77 -27.17
N VAL A 125 0.25 -0.21 -26.02
CA VAL A 125 -1.14 0.14 -25.69
C VAL A 125 -1.27 1.66 -25.67
N GLY A 126 -2.32 2.21 -26.28
CA GLY A 126 -2.54 3.65 -26.34
C GLY A 126 -2.58 4.31 -24.94
N TRP A 127 -2.09 5.52 -24.84
CA TRP A 127 -2.00 6.29 -23.58
C TRP A 127 -3.32 6.40 -22.80
N HIS A 128 -4.47 6.35 -23.48
CA HIS A 128 -5.79 6.33 -22.85
C HIS A 128 -5.98 5.09 -21.94
N TYR A 129 -5.60 3.92 -22.43
CA TYR A 129 -5.69 2.68 -21.63
C TYR A 129 -4.76 2.71 -20.42
N THR A 130 -3.58 3.30 -20.57
CA THR A 130 -2.61 3.44 -19.47
C THR A 130 -3.17 4.31 -18.34
N ILE A 131 -3.82 5.43 -18.67
CA ILE A 131 -4.43 6.31 -17.65
C ILE A 131 -5.60 5.61 -16.96
N ILE A 132 -6.49 4.98 -17.71
CA ILE A 132 -7.66 4.27 -17.15
C ILE A 132 -7.18 3.11 -16.27
N ASN A 133 -6.18 2.35 -16.73
CA ASN A 133 -5.57 1.28 -15.97
C ASN A 133 -4.98 1.80 -14.66
N ALA A 134 -4.17 2.86 -14.70
CA ALA A 134 -3.58 3.47 -13.52
C ALA A 134 -4.64 3.91 -12.50
N PHE A 135 -5.75 4.46 -12.97
CA PHE A 135 -6.86 4.87 -12.11
C PHE A 135 -7.56 3.67 -11.45
N ILE A 136 -7.86 2.61 -12.22
CA ILE A 136 -8.46 1.38 -11.69
C ILE A 136 -7.51 0.71 -10.71
N TYR A 137 -6.21 0.65 -11.03
CA TYR A 137 -5.19 0.07 -10.16
C TYR A 137 -5.08 0.83 -8.84
N LEU A 138 -5.07 2.16 -8.88
CA LEU A 138 -5.10 3.01 -7.70
C LEU A 138 -6.34 2.71 -6.83
N LEU A 139 -7.52 2.61 -7.44
CA LEU A 139 -8.76 2.32 -6.73
C LEU A 139 -8.74 0.93 -6.08
N LEU A 140 -8.20 -0.07 -6.78
CA LEU A 140 -8.01 -1.42 -6.24
C LEU A 140 -7.05 -1.42 -5.04
N ILE A 141 -5.90 -0.74 -5.16
CA ILE A 141 -4.93 -0.64 -4.05
C ILE A 141 -5.58 -0.01 -2.83
N VAL A 142 -6.31 1.10 -2.99
CA VAL A 142 -7.03 1.75 -1.90
C VAL A 142 -8.05 0.80 -1.28
N GLY A 143 -8.89 0.16 -2.09
CA GLY A 143 -9.90 -0.80 -1.64
C GLY A 143 -9.29 -1.96 -0.84
N PHE A 144 -8.27 -2.62 -1.39
CA PHE A 144 -7.58 -3.70 -0.71
C PHE A 144 -6.84 -3.25 0.55
N THR A 145 -6.27 -2.05 0.55
CA THR A 145 -5.61 -1.50 1.75
C THR A 145 -6.62 -1.33 2.89
N TYR A 146 -7.80 -0.77 2.61
CA TYR A 146 -8.87 -0.67 3.60
C TYR A 146 -9.33 -2.05 4.07
N PHE A 147 -9.61 -2.96 3.16
CA PHE A 147 -10.04 -4.32 3.48
C PHE A 147 -9.03 -5.01 4.42
N TYR A 148 -7.75 -5.02 4.07
CA TYR A 148 -6.70 -5.64 4.89
C TYR A 148 -6.50 -4.95 6.22
N THR A 149 -6.57 -3.63 6.25
CA THR A 149 -6.41 -2.88 7.50
C THR A 149 -7.51 -3.22 8.48
N TYR A 150 -8.77 -3.27 8.04
CA TYR A 150 -9.89 -3.65 8.91
C TYR A 150 -9.89 -5.14 9.28
N ALA A 151 -9.41 -6.01 8.41
CA ALA A 151 -9.26 -7.43 8.72
C ALA A 151 -8.17 -7.68 9.78
N THR A 152 -7.09 -6.90 9.75
CA THR A 152 -5.95 -7.07 10.67
C THR A 152 -6.15 -6.32 11.98
N PHE A 153 -6.76 -5.14 11.93
CA PHE A 153 -6.96 -4.26 13.06
C PHE A 153 -8.46 -4.06 13.32
N ASN A 154 -8.99 -4.79 14.29
CA ASN A 154 -10.40 -4.68 14.68
C ASN A 154 -10.58 -3.67 15.83
N PRO A 155 -11.06 -2.43 15.56
CA PRO A 155 -11.19 -1.41 16.59
C PRO A 155 -12.15 -1.80 17.72
N ALA A 156 -13.18 -2.59 17.43
CA ALA A 156 -14.17 -3.03 18.40
C ALA A 156 -13.55 -4.01 19.42
N GLU A 157 -12.77 -4.97 18.95
CA GLU A 157 -12.07 -5.94 19.78
C GLU A 157 -11.04 -5.26 20.68
N ILE A 158 -10.23 -4.35 20.11
CA ILE A 158 -9.23 -3.59 20.87
C ILE A 158 -9.90 -2.73 21.94
N SER A 159 -10.99 -2.04 21.61
CA SER A 159 -11.74 -1.23 22.58
C SER A 159 -12.31 -2.07 23.71
N SER A 160 -12.84 -3.28 23.40
CA SER A 160 -13.34 -4.21 24.41
C SER A 160 -12.24 -4.73 25.32
N THR A 161 -11.08 -5.06 24.76
CA THR A 161 -9.91 -5.54 25.51
C THR A 161 -9.37 -4.45 26.44
N ILE A 162 -9.30 -3.20 25.97
CA ILE A 162 -8.89 -2.06 26.80
C ILE A 162 -9.86 -1.92 27.97
N LYS A 163 -11.17 -1.95 27.72
CA LYS A 163 -12.22 -1.84 28.75
C LYS A 163 -12.14 -2.97 29.77
N GLN A 164 -11.98 -4.23 29.33
CA GLN A 164 -11.88 -5.41 30.20
C GLN A 164 -10.66 -5.32 31.13
N ASN A 165 -9.56 -4.79 30.62
CA ASN A 165 -8.33 -4.57 31.40
C ASN A 165 -8.36 -3.32 32.28
N GLY A 166 -9.49 -2.60 32.34
CA GLY A 166 -9.61 -1.36 33.13
C GLY A 166 -8.82 -0.19 32.56
N GLY A 167 -8.50 -0.25 31.25
CA GLY A 167 -7.82 0.82 30.52
C GLY A 167 -8.81 1.83 29.95
N PHE A 168 -8.32 3.05 29.73
CA PHE A 168 -9.06 4.11 29.03
C PHE A 168 -8.09 5.00 28.25
N ILE A 169 -8.62 5.64 27.21
CA ILE A 169 -7.88 6.67 26.48
C ILE A 169 -8.16 8.01 27.15
N PRO A 170 -7.15 8.82 27.51
CA PRO A 170 -7.36 10.13 28.13
C PRO A 170 -8.31 10.99 27.29
N GLY A 171 -9.36 11.51 27.95
CA GLY A 171 -10.38 12.34 27.29
C GLY A 171 -11.51 11.60 26.59
N ILE A 172 -11.48 10.24 26.53
CA ILE A 172 -12.50 9.44 25.83
C ILE A 172 -13.06 8.39 26.79
N ARG A 173 -14.41 8.26 26.84
CA ARG A 173 -15.06 7.24 27.65
C ARG A 173 -14.81 5.84 27.12
N ALA A 174 -14.52 4.88 27.99
CA ALA A 174 -14.32 3.49 27.61
C ALA A 174 -15.58 2.88 26.97
N GLY A 175 -15.42 2.10 25.89
CA GLY A 175 -16.50 1.45 25.15
C GLY A 175 -16.74 2.05 23.77
N LYS A 176 -18.00 2.24 23.36
CA LYS A 176 -18.38 2.74 22.03
C LYS A 176 -17.61 4.00 21.57
N PRO A 177 -17.48 5.07 22.40
CA PRO A 177 -16.71 6.25 21.99
C PRO A 177 -15.25 5.95 21.69
N THR A 178 -14.65 4.99 22.40
CA THR A 178 -13.27 4.54 22.13
C THR A 178 -13.18 3.82 20.78
N THR A 179 -14.16 2.97 20.45
CA THR A 179 -14.22 2.28 19.14
C THR A 179 -14.36 3.28 18.02
N GLU A 180 -15.27 4.26 18.12
CA GLU A 180 -15.45 5.32 17.11
C GLU A 180 -14.19 6.15 16.90
N TYR A 181 -13.52 6.52 17.98
CA TYR A 181 -12.25 7.26 17.91
C TYR A 181 -11.18 6.45 17.19
N LEU A 182 -10.99 5.18 17.58
CA LEU A 182 -10.01 4.29 16.95
C LEU A 182 -10.32 4.08 15.46
N THR A 183 -11.58 3.89 15.11
CA THR A 183 -12.03 3.75 13.71
C THR A 183 -11.72 5.01 12.91
N ASN A 184 -12.03 6.19 13.43
CA ASN A 184 -11.75 7.46 12.75
C ASN A 184 -10.25 7.70 12.54
N VAL A 185 -9.44 7.39 13.55
CA VAL A 185 -7.98 7.50 13.46
C VAL A 185 -7.45 6.50 12.44
N LEU A 186 -7.91 5.25 12.50
CA LEU A 186 -7.52 4.19 11.58
C LEU A 186 -7.84 4.56 10.13
N THR A 187 -9.08 4.99 9.85
CA THR A 187 -9.52 5.39 8.51
C THR A 187 -8.63 6.48 7.91
N LYS A 188 -8.32 7.52 8.69
CA LYS A 188 -7.47 8.64 8.22
C LYS A 188 -6.04 8.20 7.94
N ILE A 189 -5.47 7.39 8.83
CA ILE A 189 -4.10 6.89 8.69
C ILE A 189 -4.00 5.92 7.51
N THR A 190 -5.00 5.03 7.35
CA THR A 190 -5.07 4.08 6.25
C THR A 190 -5.21 4.78 4.90
N LEU A 191 -6.01 5.84 4.80
CA LEU A 191 -6.13 6.63 3.58
C LEU A 191 -4.79 7.20 3.14
N PHE A 192 -4.04 7.80 4.07
CA PHE A 192 -2.70 8.31 3.79
C PHE A 192 -1.75 7.20 3.33
N GLY A 193 -1.73 6.06 4.05
CA GLY A 193 -0.95 4.89 3.68
C GLY A 193 -1.32 4.31 2.32
N ALA A 194 -2.62 4.22 2.01
CA ALA A 194 -3.13 3.72 0.74
C ALA A 194 -2.73 4.62 -0.45
N LEU A 195 -2.85 5.93 -0.30
CA LEU A 195 -2.43 6.88 -1.33
C LEU A 195 -0.91 6.82 -1.57
N PHE A 196 -0.14 6.69 -0.51
CA PHE A 196 1.30 6.54 -0.61
C PHE A 196 1.70 5.25 -1.33
N LEU A 197 1.08 4.11 -0.95
CA LEU A 197 1.30 2.83 -1.62
C LEU A 197 0.89 2.88 -3.09
N ALA A 198 -0.24 3.51 -3.40
CA ALA A 198 -0.71 3.69 -4.77
C ALA A 198 0.26 4.55 -5.60
N ALA A 199 0.78 5.64 -5.04
CA ALA A 199 1.78 6.47 -5.70
C ALA A 199 3.04 5.67 -6.06
N ILE A 200 3.56 4.87 -5.11
CA ILE A 200 4.73 4.01 -5.36
C ILE A 200 4.43 2.95 -6.42
N ALA A 201 3.24 2.38 -6.42
CA ALA A 201 2.87 1.32 -7.36
C ALA A 201 2.67 1.81 -8.81
N VAL A 202 2.36 3.10 -9.00
CA VAL A 202 2.10 3.71 -10.33
C VAL A 202 3.36 4.33 -10.94
N ILE A 203 4.36 4.73 -10.13
CA ILE A 203 5.57 5.44 -10.61
C ILE A 203 6.51 4.59 -11.49
N PRO A 204 6.76 3.29 -11.26
CA PRO A 204 7.75 2.54 -12.05
C PRO A 204 7.33 2.34 -13.52
#